data_98f9402e870a6894f3ac1844493574d3
#
_entry.id   98f9402e870a6894f3ac1844493574d3
#
_cell.length_a   1.000
_cell.length_b   1.000
_cell.length_c   1.000
_cell.angle_alpha   90.00
_cell.angle_beta   90.00
_cell.angle_gamma   90.00
#
_symmetry.space_group_name_H-M   'P 1'
#
loop_
_entity.id
_entity.type
_entity.pdbx_description
1 polymer ?
#
loop_
_entity_poly.entity_id
_entity_poly.type
_entity_poly.pdbx_seq_one_letter_code
_entity_poly.pdbx_strand_id
1 'polypeptide(L)'
;MGIHPSDIGDLNEDTFLWLREQVKKEKVVAVGEIGLDYYWDKEEEVQKNQRIWFRRQLELAKESNLPVIIHSRDAAADTMEIMKEAYVQGIKGVIHCFSYSKEQAQEYVKMGYYIGVGGVATFKNAKKLKEVIETIPLEKILLETDCPYMAPEPYRGKRNSSLYLPYVVEKIAGLKGVTAKEVEEVTYRNAEQLFLGCLLYTSPSPRDT
;
A
#
# COMPACT_ATOMS: atom_id res chain seq x y z
N MET A 1 -3.57 -6.20 -9.09
CA MET A 1 -2.97 -6.48 -10.43
C MET A 1 -2.23 -5.25 -10.88
N GLY A 2 -0.92 -5.35 -11.16
CA GLY A 2 -0.08 -4.20 -11.53
C GLY A 2 1.30 -4.70 -11.94
N ILE A 3 2.19 -3.80 -12.36
CA ILE A 3 3.57 -4.10 -12.74
C ILE A 3 4.50 -3.33 -11.81
N HIS A 4 5.28 -4.09 -11.05
CA HIS A 4 6.22 -3.57 -10.07
C HIS A 4 7.33 -2.75 -10.75
N PRO A 5 7.89 -1.69 -10.12
CA PRO A 5 8.95 -0.89 -10.71
C PRO A 5 10.19 -1.68 -11.16
N SER A 6 10.49 -2.80 -10.51
CA SER A 6 11.60 -3.68 -10.93
C SER A 6 11.35 -4.46 -12.23
N ASP A 7 10.10 -4.55 -12.68
CA ASP A 7 9.68 -5.36 -13.83
C ASP A 7 9.31 -4.51 -15.06
N ILE A 8 9.51 -3.20 -14.99
CA ILE A 8 9.11 -2.29 -16.07
C ILE A 8 10.06 -2.31 -17.26
N GLY A 9 11.25 -2.93 -17.15
CA GLY A 9 12.21 -2.99 -18.25
C GLY A 9 11.65 -3.62 -19.53
N ASP A 10 10.78 -4.63 -19.38
CA ASP A 10 10.11 -5.34 -20.47
C ASP A 10 8.68 -4.83 -20.74
N LEU A 11 8.25 -3.77 -20.02
CA LEU A 11 6.92 -3.22 -20.16
C LEU A 11 6.81 -2.39 -21.45
N ASN A 12 5.82 -2.75 -22.26
CA ASN A 12 5.49 -2.11 -23.52
C ASN A 12 3.97 -1.91 -23.66
N GLU A 13 3.54 -1.32 -24.76
CA GLU A 13 2.12 -1.04 -25.00
C GLU A 13 1.25 -2.31 -24.99
N ASP A 14 1.72 -3.42 -25.56
CA ASP A 14 0.95 -4.67 -25.61
C ASP A 14 0.74 -5.24 -24.21
N THR A 15 1.80 -5.26 -23.39
CA THR A 15 1.73 -5.69 -21.99
C THR A 15 0.80 -4.78 -21.19
N PHE A 16 0.84 -3.46 -21.44
CA PHE A 16 -0.04 -2.52 -20.77
C PHE A 16 -1.50 -2.66 -21.20
N LEU A 17 -1.77 -2.90 -22.47
CA LEU A 17 -3.11 -3.22 -22.96
C LEU A 17 -3.66 -4.51 -22.35
N TRP A 18 -2.81 -5.53 -22.24
CA TRP A 18 -3.18 -6.76 -21.53
C TRP A 18 -3.53 -6.46 -20.05
N LEU A 19 -2.71 -5.67 -19.33
CA LEU A 19 -2.98 -5.27 -17.95
C LEU A 19 -4.33 -4.54 -17.84
N ARG A 20 -4.64 -3.63 -18.77
CA ARG A 20 -5.91 -2.90 -18.86
C ARG A 20 -7.12 -3.83 -18.96
N GLU A 21 -7.00 -4.95 -19.66
CA GLU A 21 -8.06 -5.96 -19.70
C GLU A 21 -8.12 -6.81 -18.42
N GLN A 22 -6.98 -7.08 -17.77
CA GLN A 22 -6.98 -7.87 -16.54
C GLN A 22 -7.62 -7.14 -15.36
N VAL A 23 -7.40 -5.82 -15.22
CA VAL A 23 -7.95 -5.03 -14.10
C VAL A 23 -9.48 -4.94 -14.12
N LYS A 24 -10.13 -5.23 -15.25
CA LYS A 24 -11.60 -5.27 -15.37
C LYS A 24 -12.23 -6.54 -14.78
N LYS A 25 -11.43 -7.55 -14.42
CA LYS A 25 -11.96 -8.81 -13.89
C LYS A 25 -12.53 -8.61 -12.49
N GLU A 26 -13.67 -9.21 -12.20
CA GLU A 26 -14.44 -9.07 -10.96
C GLU A 26 -13.63 -9.26 -9.67
N LYS A 27 -12.64 -10.16 -9.66
CA LYS A 27 -11.81 -10.44 -8.49
C LYS A 27 -10.60 -9.50 -8.33
N VAL A 28 -10.42 -8.53 -9.22
CA VAL A 28 -9.35 -7.55 -9.12
C VAL A 28 -9.87 -6.36 -8.30
N VAL A 29 -9.30 -6.16 -7.13
CA VAL A 29 -9.74 -5.16 -6.14
C VAL A 29 -8.76 -3.99 -5.99
N ALA A 30 -7.61 -4.03 -6.66
CA ALA A 30 -6.63 -2.95 -6.64
C ALA A 30 -5.68 -3.01 -7.85
N VAL A 31 -5.10 -1.86 -8.22
CA VAL A 31 -3.93 -1.79 -9.09
C VAL A 31 -2.67 -1.72 -8.22
N GLY A 32 -1.80 -2.72 -8.33
CA GLY A 32 -0.58 -2.82 -7.49
C GLY A 32 0.12 -4.18 -7.58
N GLU A 33 1.34 -4.27 -7.10
CA GLU A 33 2.15 -3.13 -6.65
C GLU A 33 2.66 -2.32 -7.83
N ILE A 34 2.56 -0.99 -7.70
CA ILE A 34 3.08 -0.02 -8.66
C ILE A 34 3.87 1.05 -7.90
N GLY A 35 4.75 1.77 -8.55
CA GLY A 35 5.49 2.83 -7.85
C GLY A 35 6.93 3.00 -8.32
N LEU A 36 7.84 3.30 -7.37
CA LEU A 36 9.24 3.62 -7.63
C LEU A 36 10.18 2.82 -6.73
N ASP A 37 11.26 2.28 -7.30
CA ASP A 37 12.36 1.64 -6.56
C ASP A 37 13.70 2.19 -7.06
N TYR A 38 14.31 3.12 -6.31
CA TYR A 38 15.61 3.72 -6.61
C TYR A 38 16.75 3.06 -5.85
N TYR A 39 16.45 2.04 -5.05
CA TYR A 39 17.47 1.29 -4.34
C TYR A 39 18.30 0.43 -5.30
N TRP A 40 17.62 -0.28 -6.20
CA TRP A 40 18.26 -1.12 -7.20
C TRP A 40 18.58 -0.34 -8.47
N ASP A 41 17.70 0.54 -8.92
CA ASP A 41 17.78 1.29 -10.17
C ASP A 41 18.28 2.71 -9.91
N LYS A 42 19.58 2.93 -10.08
CA LYS A 42 20.22 4.23 -9.82
C LYS A 42 20.44 5.08 -11.07
N GLU A 43 20.20 4.51 -12.24
CA GLU A 43 20.33 5.21 -13.50
C GLU A 43 19.14 6.13 -13.75
N GLU A 44 19.41 7.41 -14.06
CA GLU A 44 18.37 8.43 -14.25
C GLU A 44 17.33 8.03 -15.33
N GLU A 45 17.78 7.39 -16.40
CA GLU A 45 16.86 6.98 -17.48
C GLU A 45 15.91 5.86 -17.01
N VAL A 46 16.38 4.93 -16.19
CA VAL A 46 15.54 3.88 -15.58
C VAL A 46 14.53 4.51 -14.62
N GLN A 47 14.99 5.43 -13.74
CA GLN A 47 14.11 6.12 -12.80
C GLN A 47 13.05 6.97 -13.53
N LYS A 48 13.43 7.63 -14.63
CA LYS A 48 12.49 8.37 -15.48
C LYS A 48 11.44 7.43 -16.09
N ASN A 49 11.85 6.26 -16.56
CA ASN A 49 10.93 5.25 -17.07
C ASN A 49 9.98 4.73 -15.98
N GLN A 50 10.48 4.49 -14.75
CA GLN A 50 9.65 4.16 -13.60
C GLN A 50 8.58 5.23 -13.34
N ARG A 51 8.93 6.52 -13.35
CA ARG A 51 7.99 7.63 -13.15
C ARG A 51 6.91 7.69 -14.23
N ILE A 52 7.27 7.41 -15.51
CA ILE A 52 6.31 7.36 -16.62
C ILE A 52 5.31 6.22 -16.42
N TRP A 53 5.78 5.00 -16.20
CA TRP A 53 4.92 3.84 -16.02
C TRP A 53 4.12 3.88 -14.73
N PHE A 54 4.64 4.48 -13.68
CA PHE A 54 3.88 4.70 -12.46
C PHE A 54 2.65 5.58 -12.73
N ARG A 55 2.81 6.74 -13.39
CA ARG A 55 1.69 7.62 -13.75
C ARG A 55 0.68 6.91 -14.66
N ARG A 56 1.13 6.16 -15.64
CA ARG A 56 0.23 5.41 -16.53
C ARG A 56 -0.60 4.36 -15.78
N GLN A 57 -0.02 3.68 -14.80
CA GLN A 57 -0.75 2.72 -13.98
C GLN A 57 -1.70 3.41 -12.97
N LEU A 58 -1.38 4.62 -12.51
CA LEU A 58 -2.32 5.46 -11.75
C LEU A 58 -3.53 5.89 -12.59
N GLU A 59 -3.31 6.27 -13.85
CA GLU A 59 -4.40 6.56 -14.79
C GLU A 59 -5.30 5.34 -15.00
N LEU A 60 -4.71 4.16 -15.17
CA LEU A 60 -5.45 2.91 -15.26
C LEU A 60 -6.29 2.61 -14.01
N ALA A 61 -5.74 2.85 -12.82
CA ALA A 61 -6.45 2.71 -11.57
C ALA A 61 -7.66 3.66 -11.49
N LYS A 62 -7.48 4.91 -11.91
CA LYS A 62 -8.54 5.91 -11.99
C LYS A 62 -9.65 5.48 -12.96
N GLU A 63 -9.30 5.08 -14.19
CA GLU A 63 -10.23 4.62 -15.21
C GLU A 63 -11.05 3.41 -14.75
N SER A 64 -10.42 2.53 -13.96
CA SER A 64 -11.03 1.31 -13.44
C SER A 64 -11.73 1.51 -12.09
N ASN A 65 -11.68 2.72 -11.52
CA ASN A 65 -12.17 3.04 -10.17
C ASN A 65 -11.64 2.09 -9.09
N LEU A 66 -10.36 1.69 -9.21
CA LEU A 66 -9.69 0.81 -8.28
C LEU A 66 -8.71 1.58 -7.39
N PRO A 67 -8.56 1.21 -6.11
CA PRO A 67 -7.50 1.73 -5.27
C PRO A 67 -6.13 1.20 -5.71
N VAL A 68 -5.06 1.84 -5.23
CA VAL A 68 -3.69 1.49 -5.58
C VAL A 68 -2.90 0.98 -4.38
N ILE A 69 -1.95 0.08 -4.65
CA ILE A 69 -0.95 -0.39 -3.69
C ILE A 69 0.40 0.12 -4.17
N ILE A 70 1.01 1.02 -3.38
CA ILE A 70 2.17 1.80 -3.80
C ILE A 70 3.45 1.27 -3.17
N HIS A 71 4.36 0.82 -4.02
CA HIS A 71 5.74 0.56 -3.67
C HIS A 71 6.57 1.85 -3.71
N SER A 72 7.37 2.09 -2.69
CA SER A 72 8.30 3.22 -2.66
C SER A 72 9.57 2.88 -1.88
N ARG A 73 10.69 2.85 -2.57
CA ARG A 73 11.99 2.55 -1.95
C ARG A 73 13.06 3.51 -2.47
N ASP A 74 13.68 4.25 -1.54
CA ASP A 74 14.66 5.31 -1.81
C ASP A 74 14.17 6.39 -2.81
N ALA A 75 12.83 6.52 -2.95
CA ALA A 75 12.15 7.40 -3.92
C ALA A 75 11.13 8.34 -3.26
N ALA A 76 11.36 8.71 -2.00
CA ALA A 76 10.38 9.42 -1.16
C ALA A 76 9.83 10.71 -1.79
N ALA A 77 10.69 11.54 -2.39
CA ALA A 77 10.31 12.83 -2.95
C ALA A 77 9.43 12.66 -4.20
N ASP A 78 9.89 11.88 -5.16
CA ASP A 78 9.19 11.65 -6.42
C ASP A 78 7.86 10.90 -6.19
N THR A 79 7.86 9.91 -5.27
CA THR A 79 6.62 9.23 -4.91
C THR A 79 5.62 10.19 -4.28
N MET A 80 6.04 11.06 -3.37
CA MET A 80 5.16 12.05 -2.74
C MET A 80 4.59 13.03 -3.76
N GLU A 81 5.40 13.51 -4.71
CA GLU A 81 4.96 14.40 -5.78
C GLU A 81 3.89 13.73 -6.65
N ILE A 82 4.16 12.53 -7.16
CA ILE A 82 3.22 11.77 -8.00
C ILE A 82 1.94 11.43 -7.23
N MET A 83 2.03 11.09 -5.95
CA MET A 83 0.85 10.78 -5.14
C MET A 83 0.01 12.02 -4.81
N LYS A 84 0.59 13.22 -4.77
CA LYS A 84 -0.18 14.48 -4.70
C LYS A 84 -0.97 14.71 -6.00
N GLU A 85 -0.37 14.45 -7.17
CA GLU A 85 -1.09 14.48 -8.45
C GLU A 85 -2.26 13.47 -8.46
N ALA A 86 -2.02 12.26 -7.97
CA ALA A 86 -3.02 11.19 -7.88
C ALA A 86 -4.17 11.55 -6.91
N TYR A 87 -3.86 12.18 -5.78
CA TYR A 87 -4.85 12.66 -4.81
C TYR A 87 -5.83 13.68 -5.45
N VAL A 88 -5.31 14.65 -6.19
CA VAL A 88 -6.16 15.65 -6.89
C VAL A 88 -7.10 14.95 -7.89
N GLN A 89 -6.71 13.80 -8.41
CA GLN A 89 -7.52 13.00 -9.32
C GLN A 89 -8.50 12.04 -8.61
N GLY A 90 -8.52 12.04 -7.26
CA GLY A 90 -9.40 11.21 -6.44
C GLY A 90 -8.95 9.75 -6.28
N ILE A 91 -7.71 9.42 -6.64
CA ILE A 91 -7.16 8.06 -6.52
C ILE A 91 -6.90 7.75 -5.04
N LYS A 92 -7.47 6.65 -4.55
CA LYS A 92 -7.30 6.15 -3.18
C LYS A 92 -6.25 5.02 -3.17
N GLY A 93 -5.66 4.75 -2.01
CA GLY A 93 -4.68 3.65 -1.93
C GLY A 93 -3.97 3.54 -0.60
N VAL A 94 -2.96 2.68 -0.60
CA VAL A 94 -2.06 2.42 0.51
C VAL A 94 -0.61 2.57 0.08
N ILE A 95 0.21 3.20 0.93
CA ILE A 95 1.67 3.17 0.77
C ILE A 95 2.16 1.93 1.48
N HIS A 96 2.50 0.92 0.67
CA HIS A 96 2.91 -0.41 1.11
C HIS A 96 4.29 -0.36 1.80
N CYS A 97 4.49 -1.23 2.77
CA CYS A 97 5.75 -1.43 3.50
C CYS A 97 6.44 -0.11 3.91
N PHE A 98 5.66 0.79 4.53
CA PHE A 98 6.06 2.16 4.78
C PHE A 98 7.36 2.24 5.63
N SER A 99 8.35 2.98 5.13
CA SER A 99 9.68 3.05 5.75
C SER A 99 10.22 4.46 5.96
N TYR A 100 9.43 5.48 5.63
CA TYR A 100 9.84 6.89 5.70
C TYR A 100 9.51 7.54 7.05
N SER A 101 9.56 8.87 7.13
CA SER A 101 9.35 9.62 8.36
C SER A 101 7.87 9.75 8.72
N LYS A 102 7.60 10.10 10.00
CA LYS A 102 6.23 10.36 10.46
C LYS A 102 5.60 11.58 9.79
N GLU A 103 6.39 12.58 9.43
CA GLU A 103 5.92 13.77 8.71
C GLU A 103 5.40 13.38 7.32
N GLN A 104 6.12 12.51 6.62
CA GLN A 104 5.66 11.98 5.33
C GLN A 104 4.41 11.11 5.48
N ALA A 105 4.34 10.27 6.52
CA ALA A 105 3.14 9.49 6.81
C ALA A 105 1.93 10.39 7.06
N GLN A 106 2.10 11.48 7.83
CA GLN A 106 1.05 12.45 8.07
C GLN A 106 0.56 13.13 6.78
N GLU A 107 1.47 13.46 5.85
CA GLU A 107 1.07 14.03 4.54
C GLU A 107 0.23 13.03 3.73
N TYR A 108 0.61 11.75 3.66
CA TYR A 108 -0.20 10.72 3.01
C TYR A 108 -1.57 10.56 3.69
N VAL A 109 -1.61 10.55 5.02
CA VAL A 109 -2.85 10.43 5.80
C VAL A 109 -3.79 11.63 5.57
N LYS A 110 -3.27 12.86 5.50
CA LYS A 110 -4.05 14.06 5.15
C LYS A 110 -4.69 13.97 3.76
N MET A 111 -4.02 13.35 2.82
CA MET A 111 -4.54 13.05 1.49
C MET A 111 -5.50 11.86 1.46
N GLY A 112 -5.74 11.20 2.61
CA GLY A 112 -6.66 10.08 2.72
C GLY A 112 -6.05 8.70 2.47
N TYR A 113 -4.77 8.60 2.11
CA TYR A 113 -4.07 7.33 1.93
C TYR A 113 -3.92 6.57 3.23
N TYR A 114 -3.84 5.25 3.11
CA TYR A 114 -3.47 4.34 4.20
C TYR A 114 -1.97 4.10 4.22
N ILE A 115 -1.48 3.67 5.38
CA ILE A 115 -0.08 3.31 5.62
C ILE A 115 -0.02 1.81 5.90
N GLY A 116 0.73 1.09 5.06
CA GLY A 116 0.99 -0.34 5.22
C GLY A 116 2.01 -0.61 6.32
N VAL A 117 1.66 -1.47 7.27
CA VAL A 117 2.48 -1.83 8.43
C VAL A 117 2.60 -3.34 8.52
N GLY A 118 3.81 -3.86 8.33
CA GLY A 118 4.13 -5.27 8.39
C GLY A 118 5.11 -5.65 9.49
N GLY A 119 5.78 -6.79 9.32
CA GLY A 119 6.68 -7.41 10.31
C GLY A 119 7.80 -6.50 10.81
N VAL A 120 8.25 -5.55 10.00
CA VAL A 120 9.29 -4.57 10.36
C VAL A 120 8.94 -3.78 11.64
N ALA A 121 7.66 -3.55 11.92
CA ALA A 121 7.21 -2.86 13.14
C ALA A 121 7.72 -3.53 14.43
N THR A 122 7.96 -4.83 14.40
CA THR A 122 8.44 -5.62 15.54
C THR A 122 9.96 -5.50 15.76
N PHE A 123 10.72 -5.05 14.74
CA PHE A 123 12.18 -5.01 14.83
C PHE A 123 12.68 -3.99 15.84
N LYS A 124 13.78 -4.33 16.55
CA LYS A 124 14.34 -3.46 17.58
C LYS A 124 14.78 -2.10 17.04
N ASN A 125 15.35 -2.07 15.84
CA ASN A 125 15.90 -0.88 15.19
C ASN A 125 14.91 -0.09 14.34
N ALA A 126 13.65 -0.52 14.23
CA ALA A 126 12.62 0.16 13.44
C ALA A 126 12.03 1.40 14.15
N LYS A 127 12.89 2.31 14.64
CA LYS A 127 12.47 3.49 15.41
C LYS A 127 11.50 4.38 14.62
N LYS A 128 11.84 4.71 13.37
CA LYS A 128 11.01 5.57 12.52
C LYS A 128 9.59 5.01 12.33
N LEU A 129 9.47 3.71 12.00
CA LEU A 129 8.16 3.09 11.79
C LEU A 129 7.33 3.06 13.09
N LYS A 130 7.97 2.88 14.25
CA LYS A 130 7.29 2.97 15.55
C LYS A 130 6.75 4.36 15.80
N GLU A 131 7.53 5.41 15.54
CA GLU A 131 7.07 6.81 15.63
C GLU A 131 5.90 7.09 14.66
N VAL A 132 5.93 6.51 13.45
CA VAL A 132 4.82 6.58 12.49
C VAL A 132 3.57 5.97 13.10
N ILE A 133 3.65 4.71 13.60
CA ILE A 133 2.52 4.00 14.21
C ILE A 133 1.94 4.81 15.38
N GLU A 134 2.77 5.35 16.26
CA GLU A 134 2.33 6.17 17.40
C GLU A 134 1.60 7.44 16.97
N THR A 135 2.01 8.04 15.84
CA THR A 135 1.57 9.37 15.40
C THR A 135 0.29 9.35 14.55
N ILE A 136 0.15 8.40 13.60
CA ILE A 136 -1.00 8.37 12.69
C ILE A 136 -2.22 7.70 13.32
N PRO A 137 -3.47 8.04 12.92
CA PRO A 137 -4.67 7.36 13.41
C PRO A 137 -4.66 5.86 13.07
N LEU A 138 -5.21 5.02 13.95
CA LEU A 138 -5.34 3.58 13.72
C LEU A 138 -6.22 3.29 12.48
N GLU A 139 -7.20 4.15 12.21
CA GLU A 139 -8.09 4.13 11.05
C GLU A 139 -7.37 4.39 9.71
N LYS A 140 -6.07 4.67 9.75
CA LYS A 140 -5.22 4.85 8.57
C LYS A 140 -4.10 3.82 8.47
N ILE A 141 -4.12 2.80 9.31
CA ILE A 141 -3.16 1.68 9.25
C ILE A 141 -3.82 0.49 8.53
N LEU A 142 -3.08 -0.11 7.60
CA LEU A 142 -3.38 -1.43 7.04
C LEU A 142 -2.31 -2.43 7.49
N LEU A 143 -2.75 -3.63 7.88
CA LEU A 143 -1.85 -4.73 8.17
C LEU A 143 -1.43 -5.42 6.88
N GLU A 144 -0.16 -5.79 6.81
CA GLU A 144 0.41 -6.51 5.68
C GLU A 144 1.51 -7.46 6.11
N THR A 145 1.99 -8.29 5.21
CA THR A 145 3.03 -9.28 5.52
C THR A 145 4.32 -9.07 4.74
N ASP A 146 4.24 -8.66 3.49
CA ASP A 146 5.34 -8.71 2.51
C ASP A 146 5.94 -10.13 2.38
N CYS A 147 5.10 -11.15 2.61
CA CYS A 147 5.57 -12.54 2.55
C CYS A 147 6.01 -12.93 1.11
N PRO A 148 7.08 -13.71 0.98
CA PRO A 148 7.78 -14.51 1.99
C PRO A 148 8.86 -13.77 2.79
N TYR A 149 8.97 -12.45 2.65
CA TYR A 149 9.99 -11.60 3.27
C TYR A 149 9.50 -10.97 4.58
N MET A 150 10.39 -10.26 5.28
CA MET A 150 10.09 -9.39 6.43
C MET A 150 9.33 -10.05 7.58
N ALA A 151 9.61 -11.35 7.89
CA ALA A 151 9.00 -12.04 9.02
C ALA A 151 9.18 -11.25 10.33
N PRO A 152 8.11 -11.07 11.15
CA PRO A 152 8.19 -10.36 12.42
C PRO A 152 9.04 -11.12 13.46
N GLU A 153 9.52 -10.43 14.49
CA GLU A 153 10.06 -11.08 15.67
C GLU A 153 8.96 -11.94 16.35
N PRO A 154 9.28 -13.15 16.83
CA PRO A 154 10.62 -13.76 16.95
C PRO A 154 11.08 -14.55 15.70
N TYR A 155 10.37 -14.46 14.59
CA TYR A 155 10.64 -15.27 13.38
C TYR A 155 11.52 -14.56 12.36
N ARG A 156 12.12 -13.43 12.71
CA ARG A 156 13.01 -12.68 11.82
C ARG A 156 14.10 -13.58 11.21
N GLY A 157 14.31 -13.45 9.88
CA GLY A 157 15.24 -14.27 9.11
C GLY A 157 14.66 -15.61 8.65
N LYS A 158 13.43 -15.94 9.02
CA LYS A 158 12.68 -17.10 8.49
C LYS A 158 11.74 -16.66 7.37
N ARG A 159 11.20 -17.64 6.63
CA ARG A 159 10.14 -17.39 5.65
C ARG A 159 8.90 -16.83 6.35
N ASN A 160 8.42 -15.66 5.90
CA ASN A 160 7.22 -15.03 6.43
C ASN A 160 5.93 -15.70 5.94
N SER A 161 4.87 -15.52 6.70
CA SER A 161 3.52 -16.03 6.43
C SER A 161 2.49 -15.13 7.11
N SER A 162 1.26 -15.10 6.57
CA SER A 162 0.12 -14.41 7.19
C SER A 162 -0.21 -14.93 8.61
N LEU A 163 0.21 -16.13 8.94
CA LEU A 163 0.10 -16.67 10.31
C LEU A 163 0.87 -15.86 11.36
N TYR A 164 1.78 -15.00 10.93
CA TYR A 164 2.57 -14.15 11.83
C TYR A 164 1.99 -12.74 12.03
N LEU A 165 0.88 -12.41 11.39
CA LEU A 165 0.18 -11.12 11.59
C LEU A 165 -0.15 -10.83 13.07
N PRO A 166 -0.54 -11.80 13.93
CA PRO A 166 -0.78 -11.52 15.33
C PRO A 166 0.38 -10.84 16.07
N TYR A 167 1.63 -11.12 15.70
CA TYR A 167 2.81 -10.43 16.28
C TYR A 167 2.89 -8.95 15.88
N VAL A 168 2.45 -8.61 14.68
CA VAL A 168 2.37 -7.22 14.22
C VAL A 168 1.22 -6.50 14.94
N VAL A 169 0.07 -7.15 15.08
CA VAL A 169 -1.10 -6.66 15.83
C VAL A 169 -0.72 -6.31 17.27
N GLU A 170 -0.12 -7.26 17.99
CA GLU A 170 0.33 -7.05 19.38
C GLU A 170 1.32 -5.88 19.49
N LYS A 171 2.21 -5.74 18.49
CA LYS A 171 3.16 -4.63 18.46
C LYS A 171 2.48 -3.29 18.29
N ILE A 172 1.51 -3.19 17.37
CA ILE A 172 0.72 -1.97 17.13
C ILE A 172 -0.10 -1.64 18.38
N ALA A 173 -0.78 -2.65 18.96
CA ALA A 173 -1.57 -2.49 20.18
C ALA A 173 -0.75 -1.87 21.33
N GLY A 174 0.46 -2.41 21.57
CA GLY A 174 1.37 -1.87 22.59
C GLY A 174 1.84 -0.45 22.30
N LEU A 175 2.08 -0.08 21.03
CA LEU A 175 2.51 1.27 20.66
C LEU A 175 1.35 2.29 20.76
N LYS A 176 0.13 1.85 20.46
CA LYS A 176 -1.09 2.68 20.48
C LYS A 176 -1.74 2.77 21.87
N GLY A 177 -1.41 1.88 22.79
CA GLY A 177 -2.09 1.80 24.08
C GLY A 177 -3.53 1.31 23.98
N VAL A 178 -3.84 0.47 23.00
CA VAL A 178 -5.15 -0.14 22.73
C VAL A 178 -5.06 -1.66 22.82
N THR A 179 -6.20 -2.36 22.72
CA THR A 179 -6.21 -3.82 22.73
C THR A 179 -5.85 -4.41 21.35
N ALA A 180 -5.31 -5.62 21.32
CA ALA A 180 -5.06 -6.36 20.07
C ALA A 180 -6.35 -6.52 19.25
N LYS A 181 -7.46 -6.82 19.92
CA LYS A 181 -8.78 -6.95 19.28
C LYS A 181 -9.22 -5.65 18.59
N GLU A 182 -9.00 -4.50 19.22
CA GLU A 182 -9.31 -3.20 18.60
C GLU A 182 -8.45 -2.96 17.34
N VAL A 183 -7.16 -3.30 17.39
CA VAL A 183 -6.29 -3.22 16.21
C VAL A 183 -6.81 -4.11 15.09
N GLU A 184 -7.15 -5.38 15.37
CA GLU A 184 -7.71 -6.30 14.38
C GLU A 184 -9.00 -5.78 13.76
N GLU A 185 -9.97 -5.35 14.58
CA GLU A 185 -11.26 -4.86 14.10
C GLU A 185 -11.14 -3.58 13.27
N VAL A 186 -10.29 -2.62 13.68
CA VAL A 186 -10.12 -1.36 12.96
C VAL A 186 -9.37 -1.59 11.64
N THR A 187 -8.26 -2.33 11.66
CA THR A 187 -7.47 -2.55 10.45
C THR A 187 -8.20 -3.45 9.45
N TYR A 188 -9.03 -4.39 9.90
CA TYR A 188 -9.92 -5.17 9.05
C TYR A 188 -10.92 -4.25 8.33
N ARG A 189 -11.63 -3.38 9.06
CA ARG A 189 -12.56 -2.40 8.47
C ARG A 189 -11.87 -1.46 7.50
N ASN A 190 -10.64 -1.02 7.80
CA ASN A 190 -9.84 -0.20 6.90
C ASN A 190 -9.61 -0.91 5.57
N ALA A 191 -9.26 -2.20 5.60
CA ALA A 191 -9.05 -3.01 4.41
C ALA A 191 -10.34 -3.21 3.61
N GLU A 192 -11.45 -3.52 4.28
CA GLU A 192 -12.77 -3.62 3.64
C GLU A 192 -13.16 -2.30 2.97
N GLN A 193 -12.99 -1.17 3.67
CA GLN A 193 -13.32 0.15 3.14
C GLN A 193 -12.48 0.51 1.91
N LEU A 194 -11.18 0.19 1.93
CA LEU A 194 -10.31 0.50 0.80
C LEU A 194 -10.57 -0.40 -0.40
N PHE A 195 -10.62 -1.72 -0.19
CA PHE A 195 -10.59 -2.69 -1.29
C PHE A 195 -11.97 -3.21 -1.69
N LEU A 196 -12.96 -3.17 -0.79
CA LEU A 196 -14.29 -3.73 -1.03
C LEU A 196 -15.40 -2.66 -0.98
N GLY A 197 -15.12 -1.47 -0.46
CA GLY A 197 -16.10 -0.38 -0.32
C GLY A 197 -16.73 0.07 -1.65
N CYS A 198 -16.04 -0.08 -2.77
CA CYS A 198 -16.60 0.15 -4.11
C CYS A 198 -17.62 -0.92 -4.54
N LEU A 199 -17.46 -2.15 -4.05
CA LEU A 199 -18.35 -3.28 -4.40
C LEU A 199 -19.66 -3.25 -3.61
N LEU A 200 -19.62 -2.71 -2.37
CA LEU A 200 -20.81 -2.62 -1.51
C LEU A 200 -21.83 -1.56 -1.98
N TYR A 201 -21.38 -0.54 -2.73
CA TYR A 201 -22.27 0.49 -3.28
C TYR A 201 -22.98 0.09 -4.59
N THR A 202 -22.61 -1.03 -5.21
CA THR A 202 -23.23 -1.52 -6.45
C THR A 202 -24.30 -2.58 -6.21
N SER A 203 -24.50 -3.04 -4.98
CA SER A 203 -25.60 -3.94 -4.64
C SER A 203 -26.84 -3.10 -4.23
N PRO A 204 -28.00 -3.26 -4.91
CA PRO A 204 -29.23 -2.60 -4.47
C PRO A 204 -29.55 -3.01 -3.04
N SER A 205 -29.89 -2.03 -2.20
CA SER A 205 -30.34 -2.30 -0.84
C SER A 205 -31.58 -3.18 -0.88
N PRO A 206 -31.71 -4.22 -0.03
CA PRO A 206 -32.95 -5.02 0.08
C PRO A 206 -34.18 -4.23 0.52
N ARG A 207 -34.08 -2.91 0.68
CA ARG A 207 -35.18 -2.01 1.07
C ARG A 207 -35.79 -1.24 -0.12
N ASP A 208 -35.30 -1.45 -1.33
CA ASP A 208 -35.80 -0.76 -2.54
C ASP A 208 -36.68 -1.68 -3.40
N THR A 209 -37.26 -2.74 -2.79
CA THR A 209 -38.32 -3.59 -3.39
C THR A 209 -39.58 -3.54 -2.58
#